data_31271e9b95404a5bb47f4d23dbf8e870
#
_entry.id   31271e9b95404a5bb47f4d23dbf8e870
#
_cell.length_a   1.000
_cell.length_b   1.000
_cell.length_c   1.000
_cell.angle_alpha   90.00
_cell.angle_beta   90.00
_cell.angle_gamma   90.00
#
_symmetry.space_group_name_H-M   'P 1'
#
loop_
_entity.id
_entity.type
_entity.pdbx_description
1 polymer ?
#
loop_
_entity_poly.entity_id
_entity_poly.type
_entity_poly.pdbx_seq_one_letter_code
_entity_poly.pdbx_strand_id
1 'polypeptide(L)'
;MIKNIFIFLLVLCSAIPSYAQKNKKLLPDYLQLDNTVKAISAVMIHDVVNPPAAARYYNYVMLGAYNLTALNNKEIVPLADFIKSYKDDNQLSIEKDKYNYQIAAIYCMLETGKQMLPSGFMLQDAEDKYVALLKDNKIGDDIIKQSIAAATEMTAKVIKYSKGDNYNKLSGRLRYTPIKGGKNWYPTPPTYMEAVEPNWKTIRPMLIDSSNEFVPVRPTPFSTDSTSEFYKQAYDVYKVSKNPPMEQVTIANFWDCNPFAVTTSGHMMIGFKKISPGGHWMNIAGIVCKKANLSFDRSVTVLTLEAVTLMDAFISCWDEKYRSNGIRPETYINKYIDITWTPYLQTPPFPEYPSGHAVLSNASAGVLTYLLGDKFGYTDDSEVPYGVGPRSFKSFYEAAEEASISRFYGGIHFKDAIVFGNKQGRLVAAKVIEKIKAAKITRQN
;
A
#
# COMPACT_ATOMS: atom_id res chain seq x y z
N MET A 1 -36.20 -22.22 74.60
CA MET A 1 -36.91 -21.29 73.70
C MET A 1 -35.93 -20.63 72.77
N ILE A 2 -35.80 -21.21 71.54
CA ILE A 2 -34.87 -20.77 70.55
C ILE A 2 -35.70 -20.10 69.44
N LYS A 3 -35.47 -18.79 69.18
CA LYS A 3 -36.13 -18.03 68.14
C LYS A 3 -35.33 -18.17 66.85
N ASN A 4 -35.93 -18.76 65.83
CA ASN A 4 -35.42 -18.82 64.46
C ASN A 4 -35.61 -17.44 63.80
N ILE A 5 -34.48 -16.84 63.31
CA ILE A 5 -34.50 -15.67 62.44
C ILE A 5 -34.26 -16.18 61.04
N PHE A 6 -35.29 -16.06 60.19
CA PHE A 6 -35.17 -16.26 58.74
C PHE A 6 -34.65 -14.98 58.07
N ILE A 7 -33.45 -15.05 57.49
CA ILE A 7 -32.90 -13.97 56.66
C ILE A 7 -33.33 -14.26 55.21
N PHE A 8 -34.19 -13.36 54.67
CA PHE A 8 -34.55 -13.35 53.27
C PHE A 8 -33.41 -12.67 52.47
N LEU A 9 -32.64 -13.42 51.67
CA LEU A 9 -31.72 -12.88 50.69
C LEU A 9 -32.50 -12.47 49.44
N LEU A 10 -32.67 -11.18 49.23
CA LEU A 10 -33.16 -10.61 47.98
C LEU A 10 -32.03 -10.65 46.94
N VAL A 11 -32.12 -11.59 45.98
CA VAL A 11 -31.25 -11.62 44.78
C VAL A 11 -31.80 -10.57 43.83
N LEU A 12 -31.15 -9.41 43.75
CA LEU A 12 -31.34 -8.45 42.68
C LEU A 12 -30.70 -9.01 41.41
N CYS A 13 -31.50 -9.61 40.53
CA CYS A 13 -31.11 -9.86 39.13
C CYS A 13 -31.02 -8.51 38.41
N SER A 14 -29.84 -7.91 38.38
CA SER A 14 -29.54 -6.83 37.45
C SER A 14 -29.53 -7.42 36.02
N ALA A 15 -30.61 -7.15 35.29
CA ALA A 15 -30.68 -7.42 33.86
C ALA A 15 -29.64 -6.49 33.15
N ILE A 16 -28.47 -7.04 32.89
CA ILE A 16 -27.50 -6.42 31.96
C ILE A 16 -28.17 -6.48 30.59
N PRO A 17 -28.43 -5.33 29.92
CA PRO A 17 -28.91 -5.39 28.56
C PRO A 17 -27.80 -6.05 27.74
N SER A 18 -28.05 -7.30 27.32
CA SER A 18 -27.29 -7.98 26.30
C SER A 18 -27.41 -7.13 25.03
N TYR A 19 -26.40 -6.31 24.74
CA TYR A 19 -26.24 -5.73 23.44
C TYR A 19 -26.11 -6.92 22.47
N ALA A 20 -27.21 -7.26 21.84
CA ALA A 20 -27.26 -8.22 20.77
C ALA A 20 -26.32 -7.66 19.67
N GLN A 21 -25.11 -8.17 19.67
CA GLN A 21 -24.18 -7.98 18.59
C GLN A 21 -24.89 -8.50 17.33
N LYS A 22 -25.42 -7.57 16.51
CA LYS A 22 -26.03 -7.94 15.23
C LYS A 22 -25.01 -8.80 14.51
N ASN A 23 -25.26 -10.11 14.41
CA ASN A 23 -24.45 -11.02 13.64
C ASN A 23 -24.38 -10.49 12.20
N LYS A 24 -23.33 -9.75 11.89
CA LYS A 24 -23.05 -9.34 10.51
C LYS A 24 -22.84 -10.64 9.72
N LYS A 25 -23.65 -10.83 8.70
CA LYS A 25 -23.54 -11.98 7.81
C LYS A 25 -22.16 -11.96 7.16
N LEU A 26 -21.35 -13.00 7.41
CA LEU A 26 -20.05 -13.15 6.76
C LEU A 26 -20.26 -13.18 5.24
N LEU A 27 -19.32 -12.53 4.51
CA LEU A 27 -19.30 -12.66 3.05
C LEU A 27 -19.07 -14.13 2.67
N PRO A 28 -19.77 -14.64 1.64
CA PRO A 28 -19.43 -15.93 1.06
C PRO A 28 -17.97 -16.00 0.67
N ASP A 29 -17.31 -17.17 0.84
CA ASP A 29 -15.88 -17.33 0.59
C ASP A 29 -15.44 -16.89 -0.81
N TYR A 30 -16.29 -17.12 -1.83
CA TYR A 30 -16.01 -16.70 -3.20
C TYR A 30 -16.06 -15.16 -3.42
N LEU A 31 -16.52 -14.38 -2.45
CA LEU A 31 -16.54 -12.92 -2.51
C LEU A 31 -15.40 -12.28 -1.68
N GLN A 32 -14.41 -13.05 -1.22
CA GLN A 32 -13.28 -12.50 -0.46
C GLN A 32 -12.30 -11.76 -1.36
N LEU A 33 -12.31 -10.43 -1.24
CA LEU A 33 -11.47 -9.52 -2.04
C LEU A 33 -9.98 -9.62 -1.69
N ASP A 34 -9.64 -9.93 -0.43
CA ASP A 34 -8.26 -10.06 0.03
C ASP A 34 -7.49 -11.17 -0.69
N ASN A 35 -8.16 -12.29 -1.02
CA ASN A 35 -7.55 -13.38 -1.79
C ASN A 35 -7.18 -12.92 -3.21
N THR A 36 -8.00 -12.09 -3.82
CA THR A 36 -7.73 -11.52 -5.16
C THR A 36 -6.57 -10.53 -5.10
N VAL A 37 -6.52 -9.66 -4.09
CA VAL A 37 -5.38 -8.75 -3.86
C VAL A 37 -4.09 -9.54 -3.67
N LYS A 38 -4.11 -10.64 -2.89
CA LYS A 38 -2.96 -11.53 -2.69
C LYS A 38 -2.50 -12.21 -3.99
N ALA A 39 -3.42 -12.68 -4.82
CA ALA A 39 -3.08 -13.27 -6.12
C ALA A 39 -2.38 -12.27 -7.05
N ILE A 40 -2.87 -11.05 -7.12
CA ILE A 40 -2.27 -9.96 -7.89
C ILE A 40 -0.89 -9.59 -7.31
N SER A 41 -0.77 -9.51 -5.97
CA SER A 41 0.49 -9.27 -5.27
C SER A 41 1.54 -10.33 -5.61
N ALA A 42 1.14 -11.60 -5.67
CA ALA A 42 2.05 -12.71 -6.00
C ALA A 42 2.66 -12.57 -7.41
N VAL A 43 1.88 -12.11 -8.41
CA VAL A 43 2.41 -11.83 -9.75
C VAL A 43 3.36 -10.63 -9.73
N MET A 44 3.03 -9.57 -9.01
CA MET A 44 3.92 -8.40 -8.88
C MET A 44 5.25 -8.76 -8.20
N ILE A 45 5.23 -9.65 -7.21
CA ILE A 45 6.44 -10.17 -6.54
C ILE A 45 7.24 -11.05 -7.50
N HIS A 46 6.56 -11.89 -8.30
CA HIS A 46 7.22 -12.69 -9.35
C HIS A 46 7.98 -11.81 -10.34
N ASP A 47 7.36 -10.73 -10.78
CA ASP A 47 7.89 -9.80 -11.78
C ASP A 47 8.89 -8.77 -11.21
N VAL A 48 9.11 -8.79 -9.89
CA VAL A 48 9.95 -7.78 -9.20
C VAL A 48 9.49 -6.36 -9.56
N VAL A 49 8.17 -6.14 -9.56
CA VAL A 49 7.59 -4.85 -9.93
C VAL A 49 8.07 -3.76 -8.97
N ASN A 50 8.57 -2.66 -9.53
CA ASN A 50 9.04 -1.54 -8.73
C ASN A 50 7.91 -0.91 -7.89
N PRO A 51 8.20 -0.36 -6.69
CA PRO A 51 7.17 0.10 -5.77
C PRO A 51 6.20 1.14 -6.32
N PRO A 52 6.62 2.18 -7.05
CA PRO A 52 5.69 3.11 -7.71
C PRO A 52 4.75 2.45 -8.71
N ALA A 53 5.28 1.58 -9.58
CA ALA A 53 4.47 0.86 -10.56
C ALA A 53 3.48 -0.12 -9.88
N ALA A 54 3.88 -0.78 -8.79
CA ALA A 54 2.98 -1.64 -8.03
C ALA A 54 1.75 -0.87 -7.51
N ALA A 55 1.95 0.31 -6.91
CA ALA A 55 0.83 1.15 -6.45
C ALA A 55 -0.09 1.57 -7.61
N ARG A 56 0.47 1.88 -8.79
CA ARG A 56 -0.30 2.17 -9.99
C ARG A 56 -1.16 0.97 -10.43
N TYR A 57 -0.62 -0.23 -10.40
CA TYR A 57 -1.37 -1.43 -10.78
C TYR A 57 -2.51 -1.71 -9.80
N TYR A 58 -2.27 -1.66 -8.49
CA TYR A 58 -3.34 -1.77 -7.49
C TYR A 58 -4.45 -0.74 -7.71
N ASN A 59 -4.07 0.51 -7.97
CA ASN A 59 -5.04 1.56 -8.21
C ASN A 59 -6.00 1.20 -9.36
N TYR A 60 -5.48 0.86 -10.54
CA TYR A 60 -6.34 0.55 -11.68
C TYR A 60 -7.14 -0.74 -11.51
N VAL A 61 -6.56 -1.76 -10.88
CA VAL A 61 -7.28 -2.99 -10.54
C VAL A 61 -8.51 -2.67 -9.67
N MET A 62 -8.35 -1.82 -8.66
CA MET A 62 -9.45 -1.47 -7.75
C MET A 62 -10.48 -0.54 -8.37
N LEU A 63 -10.11 0.36 -9.29
CA LEU A 63 -11.07 1.26 -9.96
C LEU A 63 -12.16 0.48 -10.73
N GLY A 64 -11.80 -0.63 -11.36
CA GLY A 64 -12.78 -1.46 -12.09
C GLY A 64 -13.80 -2.11 -11.15
N ALA A 65 -13.33 -2.68 -10.05
CA ALA A 65 -14.19 -3.28 -9.03
C ALA A 65 -15.12 -2.23 -8.39
N TYR A 66 -14.59 -1.05 -8.09
CA TYR A 66 -15.36 0.05 -7.52
C TYR A 66 -16.47 0.53 -8.49
N ASN A 67 -16.13 0.71 -9.76
CA ASN A 67 -17.13 1.12 -10.76
C ASN A 67 -18.28 0.15 -10.88
N LEU A 68 -17.99 -1.16 -10.94
CA LEU A 68 -19.04 -2.19 -10.99
C LEU A 68 -19.93 -2.14 -9.74
N THR A 69 -19.33 -1.87 -8.57
CA THR A 69 -20.07 -1.68 -7.31
C THR A 69 -20.95 -0.42 -7.38
N ALA A 70 -20.38 0.73 -7.77
CA ALA A 70 -21.11 2.00 -7.85
C ALA A 70 -22.27 1.98 -8.87
N LEU A 71 -22.10 1.28 -10.00
CA LEU A 71 -23.17 1.09 -10.98
C LEU A 71 -24.38 0.34 -10.41
N ASN A 72 -24.16 -0.55 -9.45
CA ASN A 72 -25.20 -1.45 -8.94
C ASN A 72 -25.71 -1.05 -7.55
N ASN A 73 -24.94 -0.27 -6.79
CA ASN A 73 -25.32 0.25 -5.47
C ASN A 73 -25.30 1.77 -5.46
N LYS A 74 -26.48 2.39 -5.36
CA LYS A 74 -26.66 3.86 -5.35
C LYS A 74 -26.07 4.54 -4.10
N GLU A 75 -25.73 3.79 -3.05
CA GLU A 75 -25.07 4.33 -1.86
C GLU A 75 -23.57 4.56 -2.10
N ILE A 76 -23.00 3.96 -3.14
CA ILE A 76 -21.61 4.12 -3.50
C ILE A 76 -21.45 5.29 -4.47
N VAL A 77 -20.62 6.26 -4.08
CA VAL A 77 -20.38 7.49 -4.85
C VAL A 77 -19.64 7.16 -6.15
N PRO A 78 -20.08 7.65 -7.32
CA PRO A 78 -19.37 7.41 -8.58
C PRO A 78 -17.94 7.95 -8.57
N LEU A 79 -17.00 7.24 -9.21
CA LEU A 79 -15.60 7.69 -9.33
C LEU A 79 -15.47 9.07 -10.02
N ALA A 80 -16.35 9.38 -10.96
CA ALA A 80 -16.37 10.66 -11.67
C ALA A 80 -16.54 11.87 -10.75
N ASP A 81 -17.15 11.67 -9.56
CA ASP A 81 -17.43 12.74 -8.61
C ASP A 81 -16.17 13.13 -7.78
N PHE A 82 -15.14 12.28 -7.76
CA PHE A 82 -13.96 12.57 -6.95
C PHE A 82 -12.61 12.20 -7.58
N ILE A 83 -12.55 11.28 -8.54
CA ILE A 83 -11.29 10.90 -9.22
C ILE A 83 -11.00 11.85 -10.38
N LYS A 84 -9.82 12.43 -10.40
CA LYS A 84 -9.37 13.42 -11.40
C LYS A 84 -9.48 12.87 -12.82
N SER A 85 -10.14 13.65 -13.69
CA SER A 85 -10.30 13.33 -15.11
C SER A 85 -10.99 11.98 -15.40
N TYR A 86 -11.62 11.38 -14.40
CA TYR A 86 -12.45 10.21 -14.62
C TYR A 86 -13.78 10.65 -15.25
N LYS A 87 -14.15 10.02 -16.36
CA LYS A 87 -15.41 10.32 -17.03
C LYS A 87 -16.45 9.27 -16.68
N ASP A 88 -17.69 9.69 -16.49
CA ASP A 88 -18.81 8.80 -16.23
C ASP A 88 -19.29 8.13 -17.53
N ASP A 89 -18.42 7.33 -18.14
CA ASP A 89 -18.71 6.47 -19.29
C ASP A 89 -18.83 5.00 -18.82
N ASN A 90 -19.64 4.81 -17.77
CA ASN A 90 -19.69 3.54 -17.05
C ASN A 90 -20.87 2.64 -17.45
N GLN A 91 -21.73 3.05 -18.40
CA GLN A 91 -22.81 2.17 -18.86
C GLN A 91 -22.22 0.91 -19.49
N LEU A 92 -22.71 -0.24 -19.07
CA LEU A 92 -22.39 -1.54 -19.66
C LEU A 92 -23.44 -1.92 -20.71
N SER A 93 -23.04 -2.68 -21.71
CA SER A 93 -23.95 -3.24 -22.70
C SER A 93 -24.86 -4.31 -22.11
N ILE A 94 -24.51 -4.86 -20.95
CA ILE A 94 -25.23 -5.93 -20.26
C ILE A 94 -26.18 -5.32 -19.24
N GLU A 95 -27.44 -5.72 -19.24
CA GLU A 95 -28.46 -5.29 -18.28
C GLU A 95 -28.09 -5.73 -16.85
N LYS A 96 -28.38 -4.87 -15.86
CA LYS A 96 -27.96 -5.08 -14.46
C LYS A 96 -28.53 -6.32 -13.81
N ASP A 97 -29.71 -6.79 -14.23
CA ASP A 97 -30.37 -7.99 -13.72
C ASP A 97 -29.83 -9.30 -14.32
N LYS A 98 -28.97 -9.20 -15.35
CA LYS A 98 -28.40 -10.37 -16.05
C LYS A 98 -27.08 -10.86 -15.46
N TYR A 99 -26.41 -10.07 -14.61
CA TYR A 99 -25.15 -10.44 -14.02
C TYR A 99 -25.10 -10.15 -12.52
N ASN A 100 -24.19 -10.82 -11.81
CA ASN A 100 -23.88 -10.49 -10.41
C ASN A 100 -22.68 -9.52 -10.37
N TYR A 101 -22.89 -8.27 -9.92
CA TYR A 101 -21.86 -7.25 -9.93
C TYR A 101 -20.68 -7.54 -8.97
N GLN A 102 -20.92 -8.27 -7.88
CA GLN A 102 -19.86 -8.64 -6.95
C GLN A 102 -18.91 -9.68 -7.57
N ILE A 103 -19.50 -10.66 -8.31
CA ILE A 103 -18.72 -11.62 -9.10
C ILE A 103 -17.96 -10.88 -10.22
N ALA A 104 -18.65 -9.99 -10.93
CA ALA A 104 -18.02 -9.19 -11.98
C ALA A 104 -16.87 -8.32 -11.44
N ALA A 105 -17.01 -7.74 -10.24
CA ALA A 105 -15.96 -6.92 -9.61
C ALA A 105 -14.69 -7.73 -9.33
N ILE A 106 -14.81 -8.92 -8.74
CA ILE A 106 -13.65 -9.79 -8.49
C ILE A 106 -13.00 -10.22 -9.81
N TYR A 107 -13.79 -10.67 -10.78
CA TYR A 107 -13.25 -11.07 -12.08
C TYR A 107 -12.59 -9.89 -12.80
N CYS A 108 -13.16 -8.68 -12.70
CA CYS A 108 -12.56 -7.46 -13.25
C CYS A 108 -11.19 -7.14 -12.63
N MET A 109 -11.00 -7.38 -11.33
CA MET A 109 -9.70 -7.22 -10.69
C MET A 109 -8.66 -8.16 -11.31
N LEU A 110 -8.99 -9.43 -11.48
CA LEU A 110 -8.10 -10.44 -12.07
C LEU A 110 -7.80 -10.10 -13.54
N GLU A 111 -8.83 -9.84 -14.35
CA GLU A 111 -8.68 -9.51 -15.77
C GLU A 111 -7.91 -8.19 -15.99
N THR A 112 -8.14 -7.17 -15.16
CA THR A 112 -7.36 -5.92 -15.21
C THR A 112 -5.89 -6.18 -14.87
N GLY A 113 -5.63 -6.96 -13.81
CA GLY A 113 -4.27 -7.38 -13.46
C GLY A 113 -3.62 -8.17 -14.57
N LYS A 114 -4.34 -9.12 -15.20
CA LYS A 114 -3.87 -9.93 -16.33
C LYS A 114 -3.46 -9.08 -17.54
N GLN A 115 -4.20 -8.03 -17.84
CA GLN A 115 -3.89 -7.14 -18.96
C GLN A 115 -2.80 -6.11 -18.65
N MET A 116 -2.58 -5.75 -17.39
CA MET A 116 -1.64 -4.68 -17.02
C MET A 116 -0.27 -5.17 -16.55
N LEU A 117 -0.20 -6.33 -15.90
CA LEU A 117 1.05 -6.85 -15.34
C LEU A 117 1.93 -7.49 -16.41
N PRO A 118 3.27 -7.40 -16.30
CA PRO A 118 4.18 -8.03 -17.26
C PRO A 118 3.93 -9.53 -17.43
N SER A 119 3.84 -10.27 -16.32
CA SER A 119 3.47 -11.70 -16.31
C SER A 119 1.99 -11.91 -15.97
N GLY A 120 1.13 -11.01 -16.40
CA GLY A 120 -0.31 -11.06 -16.09
C GLY A 120 -1.00 -12.37 -16.49
N PHE A 121 -0.48 -13.09 -17.51
CA PHE A 121 -0.98 -14.41 -17.91
C PHE A 121 -1.02 -15.42 -16.76
N MET A 122 -0.20 -15.25 -15.71
CA MET A 122 -0.21 -16.09 -14.52
C MET A 122 -1.53 -15.98 -13.73
N LEU A 123 -2.30 -14.90 -13.91
CA LEU A 123 -3.61 -14.75 -13.28
C LEU A 123 -4.70 -15.61 -13.94
N GLN A 124 -4.43 -16.24 -15.09
CA GLN A 124 -5.37 -17.18 -15.70
C GLN A 124 -5.73 -18.33 -14.74
N ASP A 125 -4.76 -18.87 -14.02
CA ASP A 125 -4.99 -19.91 -13.01
C ASP A 125 -5.92 -19.40 -11.87
N ALA A 126 -5.77 -18.15 -11.46
CA ALA A 126 -6.66 -17.55 -10.46
C ALA A 126 -8.08 -17.32 -11.00
N GLU A 127 -8.23 -16.92 -12.27
CA GLU A 127 -9.54 -16.79 -12.93
C GLU A 127 -10.23 -18.16 -13.04
N ASP A 128 -9.51 -19.20 -13.48
CA ASP A 128 -10.04 -20.56 -13.63
C ASP A 128 -10.50 -21.12 -12.28
N LYS A 129 -9.69 -20.96 -11.24
CA LYS A 129 -10.04 -21.35 -9.85
C LYS A 129 -11.25 -20.57 -9.35
N TYR A 130 -11.35 -19.28 -9.68
CA TYR A 130 -12.50 -18.48 -9.27
C TYR A 130 -13.79 -18.97 -9.96
N VAL A 131 -13.75 -19.24 -11.27
CA VAL A 131 -14.89 -19.79 -12.01
C VAL A 131 -15.30 -21.16 -11.46
N ALA A 132 -14.33 -22.04 -11.17
CA ALA A 132 -14.60 -23.33 -10.55
C ALA A 132 -15.29 -23.17 -9.18
N LEU A 133 -14.79 -22.24 -8.33
CA LEU A 133 -15.38 -21.94 -7.03
C LEU A 133 -16.83 -21.45 -7.15
N LEU A 134 -17.15 -20.63 -8.16
CA LEU A 134 -18.51 -20.18 -8.42
C LEU A 134 -19.45 -21.36 -8.78
N LYS A 135 -18.98 -22.28 -9.62
CA LYS A 135 -19.73 -23.50 -9.99
C LYS A 135 -19.96 -24.42 -8.79
N ASP A 136 -18.94 -24.61 -7.96
CA ASP A 136 -19.05 -25.41 -6.73
C ASP A 136 -20.08 -24.80 -5.75
N ASN A 137 -20.20 -23.49 -5.74
CA ASN A 137 -21.24 -22.76 -5.00
C ASN A 137 -22.60 -22.70 -5.72
N LYS A 138 -22.77 -23.47 -6.83
CA LYS A 138 -24.02 -23.61 -7.58
C LYS A 138 -24.53 -22.29 -8.19
N ILE A 139 -23.61 -21.36 -8.52
CA ILE A 139 -23.95 -20.18 -9.32
C ILE A 139 -24.25 -20.63 -10.76
N GLY A 140 -25.35 -20.17 -11.33
CA GLY A 140 -25.76 -20.58 -12.67
C GLY A 140 -24.78 -20.14 -13.77
N ASP A 141 -24.54 -21.01 -14.75
CA ASP A 141 -23.57 -20.75 -15.83
C ASP A 141 -23.84 -19.43 -16.59
N ASP A 142 -25.12 -19.08 -16.81
CA ASP A 142 -25.50 -17.82 -17.47
C ASP A 142 -25.09 -16.60 -16.63
N ILE A 143 -25.30 -16.63 -15.31
CA ILE A 143 -24.88 -15.56 -14.40
C ILE A 143 -23.34 -15.44 -14.40
N ILE A 144 -22.62 -16.55 -14.35
CA ILE A 144 -21.15 -16.56 -14.45
C ILE A 144 -20.71 -15.92 -15.75
N LYS A 145 -21.25 -16.38 -16.88
CA LYS A 145 -20.93 -15.88 -18.22
C LYS A 145 -21.20 -14.36 -18.36
N GLN A 146 -22.36 -13.90 -17.92
CA GLN A 146 -22.72 -12.49 -18.01
C GLN A 146 -21.89 -11.63 -17.05
N SER A 147 -21.53 -12.14 -15.86
CA SER A 147 -20.65 -11.44 -14.92
C SER A 147 -19.24 -11.29 -15.49
N ILE A 148 -18.70 -12.31 -16.15
CA ILE A 148 -17.42 -12.26 -16.85
C ILE A 148 -17.46 -11.22 -18.00
N ALA A 149 -18.55 -11.21 -18.79
CA ALA A 149 -18.71 -10.26 -19.88
C ALA A 149 -18.76 -8.80 -19.34
N ALA A 150 -19.50 -8.55 -18.27
CA ALA A 150 -19.54 -7.25 -17.59
C ALA A 150 -18.16 -6.83 -17.05
N ALA A 151 -17.42 -7.77 -16.45
CA ALA A 151 -16.07 -7.55 -15.97
C ALA A 151 -15.10 -7.20 -17.11
N THR A 152 -15.16 -7.92 -18.22
CA THR A 152 -14.30 -7.69 -19.39
C THR A 152 -14.57 -6.31 -20.01
N GLU A 153 -15.84 -5.93 -20.14
CA GLU A 153 -16.21 -4.59 -20.63
C GLU A 153 -15.70 -3.48 -19.70
N MET A 154 -15.86 -3.65 -18.38
CA MET A 154 -15.36 -2.69 -17.40
C MET A 154 -13.83 -2.62 -17.41
N THR A 155 -13.14 -3.75 -17.51
CA THR A 155 -11.67 -3.80 -17.67
C THR A 155 -11.22 -2.98 -18.86
N ALA A 156 -11.86 -3.09 -20.02
CA ALA A 156 -11.52 -2.31 -21.21
C ALA A 156 -11.62 -0.79 -20.95
N LYS A 157 -12.66 -0.35 -20.20
CA LYS A 157 -12.84 1.07 -19.81
C LYS A 157 -11.71 1.54 -18.87
N VAL A 158 -11.35 0.73 -17.86
CA VAL A 158 -10.25 1.03 -16.94
C VAL A 158 -8.91 1.11 -17.67
N ILE A 159 -8.62 0.15 -18.54
CA ILE A 159 -7.41 0.16 -19.37
C ILE A 159 -7.35 1.41 -20.26
N LYS A 160 -8.45 1.81 -20.87
CA LYS A 160 -8.54 3.05 -21.64
C LYS A 160 -8.21 4.27 -20.79
N TYR A 161 -8.76 4.37 -19.56
CA TYR A 161 -8.48 5.46 -18.63
C TYR A 161 -7.00 5.46 -18.17
N SER A 162 -6.43 4.28 -17.91
CA SER A 162 -5.03 4.14 -17.48
C SER A 162 -4.03 4.63 -18.52
N LYS A 163 -4.32 4.48 -19.81
CA LYS A 163 -3.45 4.94 -20.91
C LYS A 163 -3.24 6.46 -20.92
N GLY A 164 -4.12 7.21 -20.26
CA GLY A 164 -4.06 8.67 -20.14
C GLY A 164 -3.21 9.18 -18.97
N ASP A 165 -2.54 8.32 -18.21
CA ASP A 165 -1.78 8.71 -17.01
C ASP A 165 -0.29 9.05 -17.27
N ASN A 166 0.16 9.00 -18.51
CA ASN A 166 1.54 9.22 -18.96
C ASN A 166 2.53 8.06 -18.65
N TYR A 167 2.10 6.94 -18.08
CA TYR A 167 3.00 5.81 -17.79
C TYR A 167 3.71 5.30 -19.05
N ASN A 168 2.97 5.19 -20.15
CA ASN A 168 3.51 4.76 -21.45
C ASN A 168 4.55 5.72 -22.04
N LYS A 169 4.67 6.93 -21.52
CA LYS A 169 5.66 7.93 -21.98
C LYS A 169 6.96 7.89 -21.18
N LEU A 170 7.01 7.14 -20.06
CA LEU A 170 8.19 7.12 -19.17
C LEU A 170 9.42 6.55 -19.86
N SER A 171 9.26 5.50 -20.66
CA SER A 171 10.36 4.85 -21.39
C SER A 171 11.02 5.76 -22.44
N GLY A 172 10.29 6.74 -22.96
CA GLY A 172 10.79 7.74 -23.91
C GLY A 172 11.44 8.97 -23.24
N ARG A 173 11.44 9.05 -21.90
CA ARG A 173 12.05 10.17 -21.19
C ARG A 173 13.55 9.95 -20.96
N LEU A 174 14.28 11.04 -20.71
CA LEU A 174 15.70 10.98 -20.35
C LEU A 174 15.92 10.11 -19.13
N ARG A 175 16.88 9.18 -19.22
CA ARG A 175 17.34 8.39 -18.08
C ARG A 175 18.03 9.29 -17.07
N TYR A 176 17.97 8.89 -15.81
CA TYR A 176 18.71 9.57 -14.76
C TYR A 176 20.22 9.38 -14.96
N THR A 177 20.94 10.49 -14.94
CA THR A 177 22.41 10.49 -14.91
C THR A 177 22.88 11.02 -13.56
N PRO A 178 23.73 10.29 -12.81
CA PRO A 178 24.24 10.75 -11.54
C PRO A 178 24.92 12.12 -11.65
N ILE A 179 24.51 13.06 -10.80
CA ILE A 179 25.08 14.39 -10.76
C ILE A 179 26.38 14.33 -9.96
N LYS A 180 27.48 14.84 -10.52
CA LYS A 180 28.76 14.94 -9.80
C LYS A 180 28.63 15.82 -8.55
N GLY A 181 29.25 15.41 -7.46
CA GLY A 181 29.24 16.13 -6.18
C GLY A 181 28.87 15.23 -5.01
N GLY A 182 29.47 15.50 -3.84
CA GLY A 182 29.40 14.62 -2.67
C GLY A 182 28.02 14.48 -2.04
N LYS A 183 27.09 15.42 -2.30
CA LYS A 183 25.75 15.46 -1.71
C LYS A 183 24.68 14.69 -2.50
N ASN A 184 24.98 14.35 -3.75
CA ASN A 184 23.99 13.78 -4.65
C ASN A 184 24.00 12.26 -4.59
N TRP A 185 22.83 11.68 -4.79
CA TRP A 185 22.65 10.24 -4.88
C TRP A 185 23.27 9.68 -6.17
N TYR A 186 23.83 8.50 -6.07
CA TYR A 186 24.21 7.63 -7.18
C TYR A 186 24.01 6.15 -6.79
N PRO A 187 23.96 5.22 -7.77
CA PRO A 187 23.76 3.80 -7.52
C PRO A 187 24.74 3.23 -6.46
N THR A 188 24.22 2.37 -5.59
CA THR A 188 24.95 1.77 -4.46
C THR A 188 25.17 0.27 -4.64
N PRO A 189 26.14 -0.33 -3.93
CA PRO A 189 26.29 -1.78 -3.90
C PRO A 189 25.01 -2.51 -3.47
N PRO A 190 24.88 -3.82 -3.72
CA PRO A 190 25.82 -4.68 -4.46
C PRO A 190 25.65 -4.61 -5.98
N THR A 191 24.51 -4.14 -6.48
CA THR A 191 24.14 -4.25 -7.91
C THR A 191 24.39 -2.99 -8.71
N TYR A 192 24.59 -1.84 -8.05
CA TYR A 192 24.68 -0.52 -8.73
C TYR A 192 23.51 -0.29 -9.70
N MET A 193 22.31 -0.69 -9.27
CA MET A 193 21.09 -0.64 -10.08
C MET A 193 20.76 0.79 -10.50
N GLU A 194 20.28 0.94 -11.74
CA GLU A 194 19.82 2.23 -12.27
C GLU A 194 18.71 2.87 -11.39
N ALA A 195 18.57 4.18 -11.52
CA ALA A 195 17.56 4.95 -10.79
C ALA A 195 16.14 4.46 -11.12
N VAL A 196 15.39 4.08 -10.10
CA VAL A 196 14.01 3.61 -10.23
C VAL A 196 13.06 4.79 -10.41
N GLU A 197 12.37 4.83 -11.54
CA GLU A 197 11.29 5.75 -11.88
C GLU A 197 11.61 7.25 -11.69
N PRO A 198 12.71 7.78 -12.24
CA PRO A 198 13.12 9.17 -12.02
C PRO A 198 12.13 10.21 -12.57
N ASN A 199 11.22 9.79 -13.45
CA ASN A 199 10.20 10.63 -14.06
C ASN A 199 8.79 10.42 -13.49
N TRP A 200 8.64 9.69 -12.36
CA TRP A 200 7.34 9.33 -11.79
C TRP A 200 6.45 10.52 -11.45
N LYS A 201 7.03 11.66 -11.13
CA LYS A 201 6.33 12.95 -10.92
C LYS A 201 5.43 13.40 -12.07
N THR A 202 5.59 12.81 -13.25
CA THR A 202 4.80 13.14 -14.44
C THR A 202 3.57 12.26 -14.62
N ILE A 203 3.39 11.27 -13.76
CA ILE A 203 2.19 10.44 -13.71
C ILE A 203 1.01 11.31 -13.24
N ARG A 204 -0.16 11.11 -13.87
CA ARG A 204 -1.39 11.79 -13.47
C ARG A 204 -1.81 11.35 -12.07
N PRO A 205 -1.90 12.27 -11.10
CA PRO A 205 -2.43 11.94 -9.78
C PRO A 205 -3.92 11.68 -9.82
N MET A 206 -4.44 11.02 -8.79
CA MET A 206 -5.85 10.67 -8.65
C MET A 206 -6.65 11.73 -7.89
N LEU A 207 -6.16 12.20 -6.75
CA LEU A 207 -6.85 13.12 -5.85
C LEU A 207 -6.01 14.36 -5.51
N ILE A 208 -4.69 14.23 -5.36
CA ILE A 208 -3.83 15.40 -5.16
C ILE A 208 -3.78 16.26 -6.42
N ASP A 209 -3.56 17.56 -6.28
CA ASP A 209 -3.65 18.49 -7.41
C ASP A 209 -2.42 18.39 -8.33
N SER A 210 -1.24 18.14 -7.77
CA SER A 210 0.01 17.95 -8.51
C SER A 210 1.03 17.13 -7.69
N SER A 211 2.09 16.64 -8.34
CA SER A 211 3.16 15.89 -7.67
C SER A 211 3.89 16.71 -6.60
N ASN A 212 3.96 18.01 -6.76
CA ASN A 212 4.66 18.97 -5.88
C ASN A 212 3.71 19.76 -4.96
N GLU A 213 2.48 19.30 -4.76
CA GLU A 213 1.52 19.96 -3.85
C GLU A 213 2.04 19.97 -2.40
N PHE A 214 2.71 18.93 -1.97
CA PHE A 214 3.19 18.75 -0.60
C PHE A 214 4.73 18.67 -0.55
N VAL A 215 5.40 19.76 -0.91
CA VAL A 215 6.86 19.85 -0.81
C VAL A 215 7.26 19.88 0.67
N PRO A 216 8.03 18.89 1.16
CA PRO A 216 8.49 18.90 2.54
C PRO A 216 9.58 19.96 2.76
N VAL A 217 9.87 20.24 4.04
CA VAL A 217 11.03 21.08 4.42
C VAL A 217 12.30 20.47 3.82
N ARG A 218 13.22 21.30 3.36
CA ARG A 218 14.51 20.83 2.81
C ARG A 218 15.27 20.01 3.85
N PRO A 219 15.96 18.91 3.44
CA PRO A 219 16.78 18.15 4.37
C PRO A 219 17.93 19.00 4.94
N THR A 220 18.47 18.57 6.07
CA THR A 220 19.68 19.17 6.65
C THR A 220 20.77 19.33 5.59
N PRO A 221 21.39 20.51 5.45
CA PRO A 221 22.41 20.76 4.45
C PRO A 221 23.59 19.78 4.58
N PHE A 222 23.99 19.21 3.45
CA PHE A 222 25.15 18.32 3.39
C PHE A 222 26.42 19.00 3.92
N SER A 223 27.12 18.29 4.77
CA SER A 223 28.43 18.69 5.31
C SER A 223 29.28 17.48 5.64
N THR A 224 30.60 17.62 5.52
CA THR A 224 31.59 16.63 5.94
C THR A 224 32.26 17.00 7.27
N ASP A 225 31.93 18.17 7.82
CA ASP A 225 32.41 18.59 9.14
C ASP A 225 31.78 17.73 10.24
N SER A 226 32.63 17.14 11.09
CA SER A 226 32.20 16.24 12.16
C SER A 226 31.36 16.92 13.26
N THR A 227 31.37 18.26 13.32
CA THR A 227 30.53 19.03 14.25
C THR A 227 29.16 19.39 13.68
N SER A 228 28.96 19.19 12.36
CA SER A 228 27.74 19.54 11.67
C SER A 228 26.57 18.62 12.03
N GLU A 229 25.35 19.13 11.88
CA GLU A 229 24.13 18.35 12.11
C GLU A 229 24.00 17.17 11.12
N PHE A 230 24.43 17.35 9.87
CA PHE A 230 24.41 16.29 8.87
C PHE A 230 25.32 15.12 9.26
N TYR A 231 26.54 15.42 9.71
CA TYR A 231 27.47 14.38 10.20
C TYR A 231 26.91 13.65 11.41
N LYS A 232 26.31 14.37 12.36
CA LYS A 232 25.67 13.75 13.55
C LYS A 232 24.55 12.79 13.15
N GLN A 233 23.70 13.17 12.22
CA GLN A 233 22.65 12.27 11.71
C GLN A 233 23.25 11.00 11.06
N ALA A 234 24.31 11.15 10.26
CA ALA A 234 24.99 10.01 9.64
C ALA A 234 25.66 9.12 10.69
N TYR A 235 26.27 9.72 11.70
CA TYR A 235 26.88 8.98 12.82
C TYR A 235 25.84 8.27 13.69
N ASP A 236 24.64 8.82 13.85
CA ASP A 236 23.51 8.14 14.51
C ASP A 236 23.08 6.89 13.75
N VAL A 237 22.98 6.96 12.40
CA VAL A 237 22.71 5.77 11.57
C VAL A 237 23.81 4.72 11.73
N TYR A 238 25.07 5.14 11.67
CA TYR A 238 26.23 4.26 11.87
C TYR A 238 26.17 3.54 13.22
N LYS A 239 25.88 4.27 14.30
CA LYS A 239 25.83 3.70 15.66
C LYS A 239 24.69 2.69 15.83
N VAL A 240 23.48 3.04 15.39
CA VAL A 240 22.28 2.22 15.61
C VAL A 240 22.35 0.91 14.83
N SER A 241 22.96 0.92 13.66
CA SER A 241 23.01 -0.24 12.79
C SER A 241 24.27 -1.12 12.97
N LYS A 242 25.24 -0.69 13.78
CA LYS A 242 26.48 -1.47 14.00
C LYS A 242 26.25 -2.73 14.83
N ASN A 243 25.43 -2.65 15.89
CA ASN A 243 25.04 -3.78 16.74
C ASN A 243 23.58 -3.57 17.19
N PRO A 244 22.61 -3.72 16.30
CA PRO A 244 21.21 -3.41 16.61
C PRO A 244 20.65 -4.42 17.63
N PRO A 245 19.87 -3.97 18.62
CA PRO A 245 19.08 -4.87 19.47
C PRO A 245 18.14 -5.75 18.62
N MET A 246 17.86 -6.97 19.11
CA MET A 246 17.03 -7.94 18.37
C MET A 246 15.67 -7.38 17.94
N GLU A 247 15.02 -6.57 18.78
CA GLU A 247 13.73 -5.95 18.42
C GLU A 247 13.87 -4.99 17.23
N GLN A 248 14.95 -4.22 17.14
CA GLN A 248 15.19 -3.34 15.98
C GLN A 248 15.45 -4.13 14.70
N VAL A 249 16.13 -5.27 14.82
CA VAL A 249 16.34 -6.24 13.73
C VAL A 249 14.99 -6.80 13.26
N THR A 250 14.15 -7.21 14.20
CA THR A 250 12.80 -7.73 13.90
C THR A 250 11.93 -6.70 13.20
N ILE A 251 11.93 -5.47 13.70
CA ILE A 251 11.20 -4.34 13.08
C ILE A 251 11.75 -4.06 11.67
N ALA A 252 13.08 -3.99 11.51
CA ALA A 252 13.69 -3.73 10.21
C ALA A 252 13.32 -4.82 9.18
N ASN A 253 13.35 -6.09 9.58
CA ASN A 253 12.99 -7.22 8.71
C ASN A 253 11.51 -7.25 8.35
N PHE A 254 10.62 -6.96 9.31
CA PHE A 254 9.18 -6.97 9.08
C PHE A 254 8.77 -5.94 8.02
N TRP A 255 9.37 -4.77 8.04
CA TRP A 255 9.11 -3.70 7.07
C TRP A 255 10.10 -3.66 5.90
N ASP A 256 10.90 -4.72 5.68
CA ASP A 256 11.82 -4.78 4.53
C ASP A 256 11.08 -5.16 3.24
N CYS A 257 10.29 -4.24 2.75
CA CYS A 257 9.52 -4.36 1.52
C CYS A 257 10.36 -3.93 0.29
N ASN A 258 11.60 -4.39 0.19
CA ASN A 258 12.48 -4.08 -0.95
C ASN A 258 12.43 -5.20 -2.01
N PRO A 259 11.68 -5.04 -3.12
CA PRO A 259 11.61 -6.07 -4.15
C PRO A 259 12.94 -6.30 -4.88
N PHE A 260 13.89 -5.35 -4.76
CA PHE A 260 15.23 -5.43 -5.37
C PHE A 260 16.28 -6.06 -4.47
N ALA A 261 15.88 -6.58 -3.29
CA ALA A 261 16.82 -7.21 -2.36
C ALA A 261 17.45 -8.46 -2.99
N VAL A 262 18.78 -8.51 -3.01
CA VAL A 262 19.56 -9.61 -3.57
C VAL A 262 20.76 -9.94 -2.70
N THR A 263 21.17 -11.20 -2.71
CA THR A 263 22.50 -11.65 -2.23
C THR A 263 23.36 -12.03 -3.44
N THR A 264 24.64 -11.72 -3.38
CA THR A 264 25.62 -12.13 -4.38
C THR A 264 26.59 -13.13 -3.76
N SER A 265 26.86 -14.23 -4.47
CA SER A 265 27.86 -15.22 -4.07
C SER A 265 28.60 -15.68 -5.34
N GLY A 266 29.85 -15.25 -5.48
CA GLY A 266 30.63 -15.45 -6.69
C GLY A 266 29.91 -14.82 -7.90
N HIS A 267 29.57 -15.65 -8.90
CA HIS A 267 28.84 -15.21 -10.09
C HIS A 267 27.31 -15.32 -9.96
N MET A 268 26.80 -15.78 -8.82
CA MET A 268 25.37 -15.93 -8.59
C MET A 268 24.80 -14.68 -7.91
N MET A 269 23.64 -14.25 -8.39
CA MET A 269 22.80 -13.22 -7.77
C MET A 269 21.45 -13.85 -7.47
N ILE A 270 21.09 -13.91 -6.19
CA ILE A 270 19.84 -14.50 -5.70
C ILE A 270 18.93 -13.38 -5.23
N GLY A 271 17.80 -13.19 -5.90
CA GLY A 271 16.76 -12.24 -5.50
C GLY A 271 15.88 -12.81 -4.41
N PHE A 272 15.53 -11.97 -3.44
CA PHE A 272 14.52 -12.31 -2.45
C PHE A 272 13.14 -11.86 -2.95
N LYS A 273 12.16 -12.74 -2.84
CA LYS A 273 10.76 -12.40 -3.16
C LYS A 273 10.17 -11.63 -2.00
N LYS A 274 10.00 -10.32 -2.15
CA LYS A 274 9.41 -9.44 -1.14
C LYS A 274 8.30 -8.60 -1.76
N ILE A 275 7.27 -8.38 -0.95
CA ILE A 275 6.18 -7.48 -1.31
C ILE A 275 6.69 -6.03 -1.36
N SER A 276 6.12 -5.19 -2.22
CA SER A 276 6.40 -3.76 -2.21
C SER A 276 5.72 -3.06 -1.01
N PRO A 277 6.18 -1.87 -0.57
CA PRO A 277 5.53 -1.15 0.52
C PRO A 277 4.04 -0.87 0.27
N GLY A 278 3.68 -0.56 -0.97
CA GLY A 278 2.27 -0.39 -1.36
C GLY A 278 1.48 -1.70 -1.28
N GLY A 279 2.10 -2.81 -1.69
CA GLY A 279 1.49 -4.14 -1.56
C GLY A 279 1.26 -4.55 -0.11
N HIS A 280 2.18 -4.23 0.79
CA HIS A 280 2.04 -4.48 2.21
C HIS A 280 0.80 -3.76 2.77
N TRP A 281 0.65 -2.46 2.50
CA TRP A 281 -0.53 -1.69 2.94
C TRP A 281 -1.83 -2.13 2.27
N MET A 282 -1.81 -2.58 1.02
CA MET A 282 -2.99 -3.21 0.38
C MET A 282 -3.41 -4.51 1.08
N ASN A 283 -2.44 -5.34 1.52
CA ASN A 283 -2.75 -6.55 2.30
C ASN A 283 -3.26 -6.19 3.70
N ILE A 284 -2.67 -5.20 4.38
CA ILE A 284 -3.23 -4.66 5.65
C ILE A 284 -4.68 -4.23 5.45
N ALA A 285 -5.01 -3.50 4.37
CA ALA A 285 -6.37 -3.08 4.08
C ALA A 285 -7.32 -4.29 3.90
N GLY A 286 -6.89 -5.37 3.26
CA GLY A 286 -7.64 -6.62 3.17
C GLY A 286 -7.89 -7.28 4.54
N ILE A 287 -6.83 -7.39 5.36
CA ILE A 287 -6.89 -7.93 6.72
C ILE A 287 -7.90 -7.16 7.58
N VAL A 288 -7.86 -5.84 7.54
CA VAL A 288 -8.74 -5.01 8.38
C VAL A 288 -10.18 -4.96 7.88
N CYS A 289 -10.43 -5.04 6.57
CA CYS A 289 -11.77 -5.24 6.02
C CYS A 289 -12.39 -6.53 6.56
N LYS A 290 -11.65 -7.62 6.55
CA LYS A 290 -12.07 -8.91 7.11
C LYS A 290 -12.29 -8.82 8.62
N LYS A 291 -11.37 -8.22 9.38
CA LYS A 291 -11.50 -8.04 10.83
C LYS A 291 -12.71 -7.19 11.20
N ALA A 292 -12.97 -6.11 10.47
CA ALA A 292 -14.14 -5.24 10.67
C ALA A 292 -15.44 -5.89 10.18
N ASN A 293 -15.36 -7.06 9.56
CA ASN A 293 -16.50 -7.76 8.96
C ASN A 293 -17.32 -6.84 8.05
N LEU A 294 -16.62 -6.10 7.17
CA LEU A 294 -17.26 -5.19 6.23
C LEU A 294 -18.07 -5.96 5.18
N SER A 295 -19.13 -5.32 4.67
CA SER A 295 -19.80 -5.82 3.47
C SER A 295 -18.85 -5.78 2.27
N PHE A 296 -19.19 -6.49 1.19
CA PHE A 296 -18.45 -6.47 -0.06
C PHE A 296 -18.20 -5.03 -0.55
N ASP A 297 -19.26 -4.23 -0.65
CA ASP A 297 -19.21 -2.88 -1.19
C ASP A 297 -18.34 -1.93 -0.34
N ARG A 298 -18.43 -2.06 0.97
CA ARG A 298 -17.57 -1.31 1.91
C ARG A 298 -16.11 -1.75 1.80
N SER A 299 -15.84 -3.04 1.64
CA SER A 299 -14.49 -3.55 1.44
C SER A 299 -13.89 -3.05 0.12
N VAL A 300 -14.66 -3.06 -0.98
CA VAL A 300 -14.25 -2.45 -2.26
C VAL A 300 -13.93 -0.97 -2.09
N THR A 301 -14.75 -0.23 -1.33
CA THR A 301 -14.51 1.19 -1.05
C THR A 301 -13.19 1.40 -0.30
N VAL A 302 -12.95 0.66 0.78
CA VAL A 302 -11.71 0.78 1.58
C VAL A 302 -10.49 0.45 0.72
N LEU A 303 -10.49 -0.68 0.02
CA LEU A 303 -9.38 -1.12 -0.81
C LEU A 303 -9.10 -0.14 -1.97
N THR A 304 -10.14 0.43 -2.56
CA THR A 304 -9.98 1.41 -3.64
C THR A 304 -9.36 2.71 -3.13
N LEU A 305 -9.87 3.24 -2.02
CA LEU A 305 -9.34 4.48 -1.46
C LEU A 305 -7.91 4.30 -0.94
N GLU A 306 -7.57 3.13 -0.41
CA GLU A 306 -6.19 2.79 -0.07
C GLU A 306 -5.29 2.76 -1.31
N ALA A 307 -5.69 2.09 -2.38
CA ALA A 307 -4.93 2.01 -3.63
C ALA A 307 -4.70 3.38 -4.28
N VAL A 308 -5.73 4.23 -4.30
CA VAL A 308 -5.67 5.64 -4.77
C VAL A 308 -4.68 6.45 -3.92
N THR A 309 -4.76 6.29 -2.59
CA THR A 309 -3.87 6.98 -1.65
C THR A 309 -2.41 6.60 -1.86
N LEU A 310 -2.13 5.31 -2.02
CA LEU A 310 -0.79 4.81 -2.29
C LEU A 310 -0.22 5.37 -3.60
N MET A 311 -1.03 5.41 -4.67
CA MET A 311 -0.59 5.98 -5.95
C MET A 311 -0.21 7.45 -5.81
N ASP A 312 -1.04 8.26 -5.18
CA ASP A 312 -0.79 9.69 -4.97
C ASP A 312 0.39 9.95 -4.02
N ALA A 313 0.53 9.13 -2.98
CA ALA A 313 1.66 9.19 -2.05
C ALA A 313 3.00 8.90 -2.76
N PHE A 314 3.05 7.92 -3.66
CA PHE A 314 4.24 7.67 -4.48
C PHE A 314 4.55 8.83 -5.44
N ILE A 315 3.54 9.42 -6.06
CA ILE A 315 3.73 10.57 -6.97
C ILE A 315 4.35 11.74 -6.20
N SER A 316 3.81 12.09 -5.04
CA SER A 316 4.31 13.17 -4.19
C SER A 316 5.71 12.88 -3.63
N CYS A 317 5.95 11.66 -3.15
CA CYS A 317 7.24 11.23 -2.61
C CYS A 317 8.34 11.24 -3.68
N TRP A 318 8.07 10.71 -4.87
CA TRP A 318 9.05 10.61 -5.97
C TRP A 318 9.40 11.95 -6.58
N ASP A 319 8.46 12.92 -6.59
CA ASP A 319 8.79 14.29 -6.97
C ASP A 319 9.91 14.88 -6.10
N GLU A 320 9.77 14.74 -4.77
CA GLU A 320 10.80 15.26 -3.86
C GLU A 320 12.10 14.46 -3.91
N LYS A 321 12.03 13.12 -4.01
CA LYS A 321 13.23 12.30 -4.09
C LYS A 321 14.19 12.75 -5.17
N TYR A 322 13.70 12.95 -6.37
CA TYR A 322 14.53 13.36 -7.51
C TYR A 322 14.77 14.87 -7.58
N ARG A 323 14.00 15.67 -6.86
CA ARG A 323 14.25 17.12 -6.71
C ARG A 323 15.35 17.40 -5.69
N SER A 324 15.32 16.75 -4.53
CA SER A 324 16.36 16.89 -3.50
C SER A 324 17.62 16.08 -3.84
N ASN A 325 17.48 14.94 -4.51
CA ASN A 325 18.54 14.06 -4.97
C ASN A 325 19.57 13.70 -3.88
N GLY A 326 19.10 13.47 -2.64
CA GLY A 326 19.94 13.29 -1.45
C GLY A 326 20.75 12.01 -1.44
N ILE A 327 22.00 12.12 -0.96
CA ILE A 327 22.93 11.00 -0.75
C ILE A 327 22.37 10.01 0.29
N ARG A 328 22.65 8.70 0.11
CA ARG A 328 22.28 7.66 1.07
C ARG A 328 23.28 7.54 2.23
N PRO A 329 22.85 7.08 3.44
CA PRO A 329 23.74 6.81 4.55
C PRO A 329 24.94 5.92 4.18
N GLU A 330 24.70 4.82 3.42
CA GLU A 330 25.75 3.92 2.96
C GLU A 330 26.86 4.67 2.23
N THR A 331 26.50 5.47 1.24
CA THR A 331 27.48 6.26 0.49
C THR A 331 28.24 7.26 1.34
N TYR A 332 27.53 7.94 2.26
CA TYR A 332 28.14 8.92 3.13
C TYR A 332 29.07 8.29 4.19
N ILE A 333 28.59 7.26 4.87
CA ILE A 333 29.32 6.59 5.95
C ILE A 333 30.59 5.94 5.40
N ASN A 334 30.49 5.20 4.27
CA ASN A 334 31.67 4.57 3.66
C ASN A 334 32.73 5.61 3.26
N LYS A 335 32.32 6.78 2.86
CA LYS A 335 33.26 7.81 2.39
C LYS A 335 33.88 8.63 3.51
N TYR A 336 33.16 8.89 4.60
CA TYR A 336 33.58 9.90 5.59
C TYR A 336 33.65 9.38 7.04
N ILE A 337 33.18 8.16 7.33
CA ILE A 337 33.16 7.62 8.69
C ILE A 337 33.88 6.26 8.77
N ASP A 338 33.40 5.26 8.02
CA ASP A 338 33.91 3.88 8.08
C ASP A 338 33.69 3.21 6.71
N ILE A 339 34.76 3.02 5.94
CA ILE A 339 34.75 2.43 4.61
C ILE A 339 34.26 0.97 4.60
N THR A 340 34.33 0.27 5.73
CA THR A 340 33.94 -1.13 5.86
C THR A 340 32.50 -1.33 6.28
N TRP A 341 31.81 -0.24 6.65
CA TRP A 341 30.44 -0.32 7.12
C TRP A 341 29.46 -0.69 6.01
N THR A 342 28.50 -1.54 6.33
CA THR A 342 27.37 -1.89 5.48
C THR A 342 26.06 -1.69 6.24
N PRO A 343 24.99 -1.19 5.59
CA PRO A 343 23.69 -1.10 6.22
C PRO A 343 23.12 -2.50 6.49
N TYR A 344 22.28 -2.63 7.51
CA TYR A 344 21.59 -3.89 7.80
C TYR A 344 20.64 -4.30 6.67
N LEU A 345 19.91 -3.34 6.09
CA LEU A 345 19.07 -3.56 4.91
C LEU A 345 19.78 -3.06 3.65
N GLN A 346 19.56 -3.74 2.53
CA GLN A 346 20.10 -3.28 1.26
C GLN A 346 19.55 -1.89 0.88
N THR A 347 20.43 -0.97 0.54
CA THR A 347 20.08 0.37 0.08
C THR A 347 19.28 0.31 -1.23
N PRO A 348 18.06 0.87 -1.29
CA PRO A 348 17.26 0.85 -2.49
C PRO A 348 17.79 1.81 -3.57
N PRO A 349 17.54 1.53 -4.89
CA PRO A 349 18.13 2.24 -6.02
C PRO A 349 17.39 3.55 -6.37
N PHE A 350 17.29 4.49 -5.42
CA PHE A 350 16.73 5.83 -5.59
C PHE A 350 17.19 6.78 -4.49
N PRO A 351 17.09 8.13 -4.70
CA PRO A 351 17.53 9.12 -3.72
C PRO A 351 16.94 8.92 -2.33
N GLU A 352 17.69 9.41 -1.32
CA GLU A 352 17.38 9.15 0.08
C GLU A 352 16.10 9.84 0.53
N TYR A 353 16.01 11.18 0.35
CA TYR A 353 14.99 12.06 0.94
C TYR A 353 13.79 12.28 0.02
N PRO A 354 12.55 12.24 0.57
CA PRO A 354 12.14 11.74 1.89
C PRO A 354 12.06 10.19 1.91
N SER A 355 11.87 9.59 3.08
CA SER A 355 11.67 8.14 3.20
C SER A 355 10.34 7.70 2.56
N GLY A 356 10.41 6.79 1.56
CA GLY A 356 9.22 6.27 0.91
C GLY A 356 8.27 5.56 1.88
N HIS A 357 8.79 4.68 2.75
CA HIS A 357 8.00 4.01 3.78
C HIS A 357 7.30 5.02 4.71
N ALA A 358 7.98 6.08 5.11
CA ALA A 358 7.39 7.10 5.98
C ALA A 358 6.22 7.83 5.29
N VAL A 359 6.38 8.23 4.03
CA VAL A 359 5.32 8.91 3.27
C VAL A 359 4.12 7.99 3.07
N LEU A 360 4.35 6.80 2.55
CA LEU A 360 3.28 5.85 2.20
C LEU A 360 2.53 5.38 3.44
N SER A 361 3.26 4.94 4.47
CA SER A 361 2.63 4.41 5.67
C SER A 361 1.80 5.46 6.41
N ASN A 362 2.26 6.71 6.48
CA ASN A 362 1.45 7.77 7.10
C ASN A 362 0.27 8.22 6.23
N ALA A 363 0.37 8.12 4.89
CA ALA A 363 -0.76 8.37 4.02
C ALA A 363 -1.84 7.28 4.19
N SER A 364 -1.46 6.00 4.13
CA SER A 364 -2.32 4.84 4.36
C SER A 364 -2.96 4.87 5.74
N ALA A 365 -2.16 5.07 6.80
CA ALA A 365 -2.66 5.14 8.17
C ALA A 365 -3.71 6.24 8.34
N GLY A 366 -3.50 7.41 7.73
CA GLY A 366 -4.47 8.51 7.81
C GLY A 366 -5.81 8.17 7.16
N VAL A 367 -5.80 7.60 5.97
CA VAL A 367 -7.03 7.24 5.25
C VAL A 367 -7.73 6.06 5.91
N LEU A 368 -7.01 5.01 6.30
CA LEU A 368 -7.60 3.87 7.02
C LEU A 368 -8.16 4.29 8.39
N THR A 369 -7.49 5.20 9.12
CA THR A 369 -8.01 5.79 10.36
C THR A 369 -9.32 6.56 10.14
N TYR A 370 -9.41 7.33 9.05
CA TYR A 370 -10.65 8.02 8.70
C TYR A 370 -11.78 7.03 8.41
N LEU A 371 -11.50 5.97 7.64
CA LEU A 371 -12.51 5.02 7.20
C LEU A 371 -12.97 4.06 8.30
N LEU A 372 -12.06 3.61 9.18
CA LEU A 372 -12.29 2.51 10.10
C LEU A 372 -12.22 2.91 11.60
N GLY A 373 -11.71 4.09 11.90
CA GLY A 373 -11.60 4.61 13.27
C GLY A 373 -10.17 4.63 13.81
N ASP A 374 -9.95 5.48 14.81
CA ASP A 374 -8.63 5.81 15.35
C ASP A 374 -7.99 4.67 16.17
N LYS A 375 -8.79 3.92 16.91
CA LYS A 375 -8.32 2.83 17.79
C LYS A 375 -8.60 1.45 17.19
N PHE A 376 -8.29 1.27 15.91
CA PHE A 376 -8.50 0.00 15.23
C PHE A 376 -7.25 -0.88 15.40
N GLY A 377 -7.25 -1.75 16.43
CA GLY A 377 -6.17 -2.72 16.62
C GLY A 377 -6.30 -3.90 15.65
N TYR A 378 -5.17 -4.42 15.14
CA TYR A 378 -5.14 -5.58 14.23
C TYR A 378 -3.82 -6.33 14.34
N THR A 379 -3.80 -7.55 13.81
CA THR A 379 -2.60 -8.35 13.60
C THR A 379 -2.34 -8.42 12.11
N ASP A 380 -1.16 -7.99 11.71
CA ASP A 380 -0.66 -8.05 10.35
C ASP A 380 0.11 -9.35 10.16
N ASP A 381 -0.41 -10.23 9.33
CA ASP A 381 0.16 -11.52 8.94
C ASP A 381 0.57 -11.57 7.46
N SER A 382 0.62 -10.42 6.80
CA SER A 382 0.89 -10.31 5.36
C SER A 382 2.27 -10.82 4.96
N GLU A 383 3.25 -10.77 5.87
CA GLU A 383 4.62 -11.22 5.64
C GLU A 383 4.87 -12.71 6.00
N VAL A 384 3.89 -13.37 6.62
CA VAL A 384 3.99 -14.81 7.00
C VAL A 384 4.31 -15.72 5.81
N PRO A 385 3.71 -15.55 4.62
CA PRO A 385 4.07 -16.35 3.44
C PRO A 385 5.53 -16.20 2.99
N TYR A 386 6.22 -15.15 3.46
CA TYR A 386 7.63 -14.85 3.14
C TYR A 386 8.59 -15.18 4.30
N GLY A 387 8.10 -15.90 5.31
CA GLY A 387 8.91 -16.39 6.44
C GLY A 387 9.12 -15.36 7.55
N VAL A 388 8.38 -14.26 7.57
CA VAL A 388 8.41 -13.25 8.64
C VAL A 388 7.18 -13.42 9.53
N GLY A 389 7.37 -13.48 10.86
CA GLY A 389 6.28 -13.65 11.81
C GLY A 389 5.30 -12.48 11.84
N PRO A 390 4.05 -12.70 12.29
CA PRO A 390 3.05 -11.65 12.34
C PRO A 390 3.36 -10.62 13.42
N ARG A 391 2.87 -9.37 13.23
CA ARG A 391 2.97 -8.30 14.22
C ARG A 391 1.59 -7.69 14.52
N SER A 392 1.38 -7.28 15.76
CA SER A 392 0.11 -6.69 16.21
C SER A 392 0.27 -5.21 16.53
N PHE A 393 -0.68 -4.42 16.07
CA PHE A 393 -0.71 -2.97 16.23
C PHE A 393 -2.04 -2.53 16.86
N LYS A 394 -2.02 -1.48 17.70
CA LYS A 394 -3.19 -0.90 18.34
C LYS A 394 -3.91 0.11 17.44
N SER A 395 -3.20 0.62 16.44
CA SER A 395 -3.71 1.59 15.46
C SER A 395 -2.92 1.55 14.17
N PHE A 396 -3.46 2.13 13.09
CA PHE A 396 -2.75 2.28 11.82
C PHE A 396 -1.53 3.20 11.95
N TYR A 397 -1.62 4.25 12.78
CA TYR A 397 -0.49 5.15 13.00
C TYR A 397 0.65 4.48 13.79
N GLU A 398 0.37 3.58 14.73
CA GLU A 398 1.42 2.79 15.40
C GLU A 398 2.22 1.96 14.38
N ALA A 399 1.52 1.29 13.44
CA ALA A 399 2.16 0.55 12.36
C ALA A 399 2.96 1.48 11.42
N ALA A 400 2.43 2.65 11.08
CA ALA A 400 3.11 3.61 10.23
C ALA A 400 4.37 4.20 10.87
N GLU A 401 4.35 4.45 12.18
CA GLU A 401 5.52 4.90 12.92
C GLU A 401 6.60 3.82 12.99
N GLU A 402 6.20 2.56 13.20
CA GLU A 402 7.13 1.42 13.18
C GLU A 402 7.72 1.21 11.78
N ALA A 403 6.89 1.27 10.72
CA ALA A 403 7.36 1.21 9.34
C ALA A 403 8.36 2.32 9.01
N SER A 404 8.14 3.51 9.53
CA SER A 404 9.00 4.67 9.32
C SER A 404 10.36 4.49 10.02
N ILE A 405 10.37 4.14 11.32
CA ILE A 405 11.60 3.99 12.08
C ILE A 405 12.41 2.76 11.65
N SER A 406 11.77 1.73 11.09
CA SER A 406 12.42 0.54 10.56
C SER A 406 13.54 0.87 9.58
N ARG A 407 13.40 1.97 8.85
CA ARG A 407 14.37 2.41 7.82
C ARG A 407 15.64 3.01 8.43
N PHE A 408 15.51 3.62 9.60
CA PHE A 408 16.64 4.08 10.40
C PHE A 408 17.38 2.88 11.02
N TYR A 409 16.66 1.92 11.60
CA TYR A 409 17.23 0.68 12.12
C TYR A 409 17.92 -0.15 11.03
N GLY A 410 17.34 -0.15 9.82
CA GLY A 410 17.92 -0.77 8.64
C GLY A 410 19.17 -0.07 8.07
N GLY A 411 19.51 1.12 8.56
CA GLY A 411 20.72 1.84 8.14
C GLY A 411 20.60 2.56 6.78
N ILE A 412 19.40 2.75 6.24
CA ILE A 412 19.23 3.23 4.85
C ILE A 412 18.58 4.62 4.73
N HIS A 413 18.18 5.22 5.86
CA HIS A 413 17.62 6.57 5.94
C HIS A 413 18.14 7.37 7.12
N PHE A 414 18.31 8.68 6.92
CA PHE A 414 18.53 9.66 7.99
C PHE A 414 17.21 9.97 8.71
N LYS A 415 17.29 10.50 9.93
CA LYS A 415 16.11 10.88 10.73
C LYS A 415 15.24 11.92 10.04
N ASP A 416 15.84 12.90 9.37
CA ASP A 416 15.09 13.94 8.63
C ASP A 416 14.16 13.34 7.59
N ALA A 417 14.64 12.37 6.81
CA ALA A 417 13.83 11.72 5.78
C ALA A 417 12.61 10.99 6.35
N ILE A 418 12.72 10.50 7.57
CA ILE A 418 11.63 9.85 8.30
C ILE A 418 10.65 10.90 8.81
N VAL A 419 11.13 11.89 9.56
CA VAL A 419 10.29 12.92 10.19
C VAL A 419 9.50 13.71 9.15
N PHE A 420 10.18 14.16 8.09
CA PHE A 420 9.53 14.95 7.05
C PHE A 420 8.73 14.08 6.07
N GLY A 421 9.13 12.81 5.88
CA GLY A 421 8.32 11.83 5.17
C GLY A 421 6.98 11.55 5.87
N ASN A 422 6.98 11.38 7.20
CA ASN A 422 5.75 11.24 7.99
C ASN A 422 4.82 12.44 7.81
N LYS A 423 5.38 13.66 7.85
CA LYS A 423 4.60 14.89 7.66
C LYS A 423 4.00 14.96 6.25
N GLN A 424 4.80 14.66 5.21
CA GLN A 424 4.32 14.65 3.83
C GLN A 424 3.21 13.62 3.63
N GLY A 425 3.36 12.39 4.16
CA GLY A 425 2.32 11.37 4.09
C GLY A 425 1.01 11.79 4.75
N ARG A 426 1.09 12.44 5.92
CA ARG A 426 -0.09 12.98 6.60
C ARG A 426 -0.79 14.10 5.81
N LEU A 427 -0.04 14.92 5.09
CA LEU A 427 -0.62 15.95 4.20
C LEU A 427 -1.32 15.32 3.00
N VAL A 428 -0.73 14.29 2.38
CA VAL A 428 -1.39 13.52 1.32
C VAL A 428 -2.69 12.90 1.85
N ALA A 429 -2.65 12.23 3.01
CA ALA A 429 -3.85 11.69 3.65
C ALA A 429 -4.93 12.75 3.89
N ALA A 430 -4.54 13.91 4.41
CA ALA A 430 -5.48 15.01 4.67
C ALA A 430 -6.17 15.48 3.39
N LYS A 431 -5.44 15.58 2.28
CA LYS A 431 -6.00 15.93 0.95
C LYS A 431 -6.96 14.86 0.42
N VAL A 432 -6.57 13.60 0.51
CA VAL A 432 -7.44 12.47 0.14
C VAL A 432 -8.72 12.52 0.96
N ILE A 433 -8.60 12.66 2.29
CA ILE A 433 -9.77 12.76 3.19
C ILE A 433 -10.64 13.98 2.87
N GLU A 434 -10.06 15.11 2.54
CA GLU A 434 -10.79 16.30 2.08
C GLU A 434 -11.65 15.98 0.84
N LYS A 435 -11.04 15.36 -0.18
CA LYS A 435 -11.72 15.02 -1.44
C LYS A 435 -12.84 14.00 -1.24
N ILE A 436 -12.60 12.93 -0.49
CA ILE A 436 -13.63 11.90 -0.25
C ILE A 436 -14.76 12.42 0.65
N LYS A 437 -14.49 13.32 1.61
CA LYS A 437 -15.53 14.01 2.38
C LYS A 437 -16.39 14.92 1.51
N ALA A 438 -15.76 15.68 0.61
CA ALA A 438 -16.48 16.52 -0.35
C ALA A 438 -17.41 15.68 -1.25
N ALA A 439 -16.98 14.47 -1.61
CA ALA A 439 -17.79 13.48 -2.31
C ALA A 439 -18.79 12.73 -1.40
N LYS A 440 -18.92 13.09 -0.12
CA LYS A 440 -19.82 12.47 0.85
C LYS A 440 -19.52 11.00 1.17
N ILE A 441 -18.31 10.54 0.92
CA ILE A 441 -17.86 9.21 1.35
C ILE A 441 -17.57 9.27 2.85
N THR A 442 -18.30 8.46 3.62
CA THR A 442 -18.25 8.44 5.08
C THR A 442 -17.44 7.26 5.61
N ARG A 443 -17.39 7.10 6.94
CA ARG A 443 -16.81 5.93 7.59
C ARG A 443 -17.47 4.65 7.12
N GLN A 444 -16.67 3.57 7.06
CA GLN A 444 -17.09 2.28 6.51
C GLN A 444 -17.38 1.21 7.60
N ASN A 445 -17.10 1.50 8.86
CA ASN A 445 -17.39 0.63 10.02
C ASN A 445 -18.69 0.99 10.74
#